data_2393467e73b35c26fda7066d9b22bbf9
#
_entry.id   2393467e73b35c26fda7066d9b22bbf9
#
_cell.length_a   1.000
_cell.length_b   1.000
_cell.length_c   1.000
_cell.angle_alpha   90.00
_cell.angle_beta   90.00
_cell.angle_gamma   90.00
#
_symmetry.space_group_name_H-M   'P 1'
#
loop_
_entity.id
_entity.type
_entity.pdbx_description
1 polymer ?
#
loop_
_entity_poly.entity_id
_entity_poly.type
_entity_poly.pdbx_seq_one_letter_code
_entity_poly.pdbx_strand_id
1 'polypeptide(L)'
;MRLARCARHGGAPFWGVVYLEHGEVSPILGLFTDWAPRVTAGEGISALKLAHRPVPLADVVLLPPIDPVNRVVVAGANYTKHLKEDFGLEAPSQPVAFLKAYGALIGANDSIRFPPLTDELDHEVELVAVIGRNEVDPQDPLASVLGYTVGNDVSARDLQRSGPKGIGMDLFAAKSQDRTTGVGPWIVTRDEFPAGSPRLRLTLSVNGELRQDGHTSDMTWDVGELVAFVAARSSF
;
A
#
# COMPACT_ATOMS: atom_id res chain seq x y z
N MET A 1 9.58 6.09 -12.13
CA MET A 1 10.55 6.47 -11.06
C MET A 1 10.30 5.66 -9.80
N ARG A 2 11.28 5.65 -8.86
CA ARG A 2 11.09 5.05 -7.53
C ARG A 2 11.09 6.17 -6.48
N LEU A 3 9.99 6.31 -5.74
CA LEU A 3 9.79 7.36 -4.74
C LEU A 3 9.70 6.72 -3.36
N ALA A 4 10.65 7.04 -2.47
CA ALA A 4 10.68 6.49 -1.13
C ALA A 4 10.44 7.58 -0.08
N ARG A 5 9.82 7.20 1.01
CA ARG A 5 9.79 7.99 2.24
C ARG A 5 10.86 7.45 3.17
N CYS A 6 11.78 8.29 3.56
CA CYS A 6 13.01 7.90 4.27
C CYS A 6 13.21 8.73 5.52
N ALA A 7 14.03 8.23 6.44
CA ALA A 7 14.62 9.01 7.51
C ALA A 7 16.08 8.61 7.72
N ARG A 8 16.97 9.54 8.02
CA ARG A 8 18.27 9.21 8.62
C ARG A 8 18.06 8.80 10.08
N HIS A 9 18.98 8.05 10.63
CA HIS A 9 18.91 7.71 12.06
C HIS A 9 18.74 8.95 12.92
N GLY A 10 17.62 9.03 13.66
CA GLY A 10 17.28 10.18 14.51
C GLY A 10 16.90 11.46 13.76
N GLY A 11 16.80 11.42 12.42
CA GLY A 11 16.42 12.57 11.60
C GLY A 11 14.92 12.62 11.28
N ALA A 12 14.46 13.77 10.79
CA ALA A 12 13.10 13.94 10.30
C ALA A 12 12.88 13.13 9.01
N PRO A 13 11.66 12.61 8.80
CA PRO A 13 11.28 11.98 7.54
C PRO A 13 11.37 12.94 6.35
N PHE A 14 11.75 12.41 5.19
CA PHE A 14 11.75 13.12 3.92
C PHE A 14 11.35 12.16 2.78
N TRP A 15 10.86 12.73 1.69
CA TRP A 15 10.64 12.01 0.44
C TRP A 15 11.87 12.11 -0.46
N GLY A 16 12.14 11.08 -1.27
CA GLY A 16 13.26 11.09 -2.18
C GLY A 16 13.08 10.18 -3.39
N VAL A 17 13.82 10.48 -4.44
CA VAL A 17 13.96 9.63 -5.64
C VAL A 17 15.09 8.64 -5.40
N VAL A 18 14.81 7.35 -5.55
CA VAL A 18 15.77 6.27 -5.35
C VAL A 18 16.45 5.92 -6.67
N TYR A 19 17.78 5.97 -6.70
CA TYR A 19 18.64 5.55 -7.79
C TYR A 19 19.41 4.29 -7.37
N LEU A 20 18.86 3.12 -7.74
CA LEU A 20 19.44 1.83 -7.31
C LEU A 20 20.82 1.58 -7.86
N GLU A 21 21.06 2.00 -9.11
CA GLU A 21 22.34 1.90 -9.79
C GLU A 21 23.47 2.67 -9.10
N HIS A 22 23.11 3.69 -8.33
CA HIS A 22 24.07 4.51 -7.56
C HIS A 22 24.02 4.20 -6.06
N GLY A 23 23.03 3.42 -5.60
CA GLY A 23 22.81 3.17 -4.17
C GLY A 23 22.45 4.42 -3.39
N GLU A 24 21.71 5.36 -3.99
CA GLU A 24 21.47 6.70 -3.46
C GLU A 24 19.99 7.08 -3.48
N VAL A 25 19.63 8.00 -2.59
CA VAL A 25 18.34 8.69 -2.54
C VAL A 25 18.56 10.18 -2.68
N SER A 26 17.96 10.81 -3.67
CA SER A 26 17.95 12.27 -3.83
C SER A 26 16.72 12.85 -3.13
N PRO A 27 16.89 13.61 -2.01
CA PRO A 27 15.76 14.16 -1.28
C PRO A 27 14.94 15.14 -2.14
N ILE A 28 13.61 15.03 -2.06
CA ILE A 28 12.65 15.92 -2.71
C ILE A 28 12.37 17.08 -1.73
N LEU A 29 12.46 18.31 -2.24
CA LEU A 29 12.12 19.52 -1.50
C LEU A 29 10.63 19.84 -1.66
N GLY A 30 9.97 20.22 -0.57
CA GLY A 30 8.53 20.50 -0.53
C GLY A 30 7.72 19.35 0.06
N LEU A 31 6.42 19.59 0.21
CA LEU A 31 5.49 18.61 0.76
C LEU A 31 5.03 17.63 -0.31
N PHE A 32 4.56 16.45 0.08
CA PHE A 32 3.95 15.47 -0.82
C PHE A 32 2.85 16.12 -1.68
N THR A 33 2.02 16.94 -1.06
CA THR A 33 0.92 17.66 -1.72
C THR A 33 1.36 18.68 -2.78
N ASP A 34 2.62 19.12 -2.76
CA ASP A 34 3.14 20.09 -3.72
C ASP A 34 3.56 19.43 -5.04
N TRP A 35 4.12 18.23 -4.96
CA TRP A 35 4.75 17.55 -6.10
C TRP A 35 3.99 16.31 -6.58
N ALA A 36 3.33 15.56 -5.70
CA ALA A 36 2.68 14.30 -6.08
C ALA A 36 1.57 14.50 -7.13
N PRO A 37 0.69 15.53 -7.06
CA PRO A 37 -0.28 15.78 -8.12
C PRO A 37 0.34 16.03 -9.49
N ARG A 38 1.49 16.69 -9.54
CA ARG A 38 2.20 17.01 -10.78
C ARG A 38 2.87 15.77 -11.38
N VAL A 39 3.52 14.95 -10.54
CA VAL A 39 4.06 13.65 -10.98
C VAL A 39 2.93 12.76 -11.49
N THR A 40 1.80 12.72 -10.78
CA THR A 40 0.61 11.95 -11.17
C THR A 40 0.01 12.43 -12.50
N ALA A 41 0.10 13.73 -12.79
CA ALA A 41 -0.30 14.32 -14.07
C ALA A 41 0.68 14.04 -15.22
N GLY A 42 1.79 13.34 -14.97
CA GLY A 42 2.74 12.93 -16.01
C GLY A 42 3.94 13.87 -16.21
N GLU A 43 4.14 14.87 -15.35
CA GLU A 43 5.31 15.75 -15.45
C GLU A 43 6.65 15.03 -15.12
N GLY A 44 6.57 13.83 -14.55
CA GLY A 44 7.74 13.02 -14.25
C GLY A 44 8.71 13.72 -13.30
N ILE A 45 10.02 13.52 -13.53
CA ILE A 45 11.08 14.09 -12.70
C ILE A 45 11.09 15.62 -12.70
N SER A 46 10.56 16.28 -13.73
CA SER A 46 10.51 17.75 -13.83
C SER A 46 9.55 18.39 -12.82
N ALA A 47 8.62 17.61 -12.25
CA ALA A 47 7.75 18.03 -11.16
C ALA A 47 8.51 18.24 -9.84
N LEU A 48 9.72 17.67 -9.71
CA LEU A 48 10.44 17.55 -8.45
C LEU A 48 11.56 18.58 -8.34
N LYS A 49 11.65 19.23 -7.20
CA LYS A 49 12.82 19.99 -6.78
C LYS A 49 13.69 19.07 -5.91
N LEU A 50 14.84 18.66 -6.40
CA LEU A 50 15.74 17.79 -5.67
C LEU A 50 16.79 18.59 -4.90
N ALA A 51 17.20 18.06 -3.75
CA ALA A 51 18.34 18.60 -3.01
C ALA A 51 19.65 18.39 -3.79
N HIS A 52 20.62 19.30 -3.61
CA HIS A 52 21.90 19.24 -4.33
C HIS A 52 22.76 18.02 -3.96
N ARG A 53 22.54 17.43 -2.80
CA ARG A 53 23.32 16.28 -2.31
C ARG A 53 22.43 15.08 -2.07
N PRO A 54 22.63 13.98 -2.81
CA PRO A 54 22.00 12.73 -2.49
C PRO A 54 22.49 12.16 -1.16
N VAL A 55 21.78 11.18 -0.65
CA VAL A 55 22.07 10.44 0.57
C VAL A 55 22.29 9.00 0.21
N PRO A 56 23.35 8.33 0.68
CA PRO A 56 23.49 6.89 0.48
C PRO A 56 22.24 6.13 0.97
N LEU A 57 21.74 5.20 0.17
CA LEU A 57 20.56 4.40 0.54
C LEU A 57 20.81 3.57 1.81
N ALA A 58 22.06 3.20 2.06
CA ALA A 58 22.47 2.51 3.27
C ALA A 58 22.38 3.36 4.56
N ASP A 59 22.37 4.70 4.44
CA ASP A 59 22.32 5.62 5.57
C ASP A 59 20.88 6.04 5.95
N VAL A 60 19.88 5.46 5.30
CA VAL A 60 18.48 5.78 5.57
C VAL A 60 17.68 4.54 5.97
N VAL A 61 16.68 4.78 6.81
CA VAL A 61 15.60 3.83 7.07
C VAL A 61 14.48 4.13 6.08
N LEU A 62 14.00 3.08 5.40
CA LEU A 62 12.83 3.17 4.53
C LEU A 62 11.57 3.08 5.37
N LEU A 63 10.79 4.14 5.34
CA LEU A 63 9.51 4.24 6.04
C LEU A 63 8.36 3.80 5.11
N PRO A 64 7.16 3.51 5.65
CA PRO A 64 5.99 3.35 4.78
C PRO A 64 5.89 4.54 3.84
N PRO A 65 5.78 4.33 2.52
CA PRO A 65 5.76 5.43 1.54
C PRO A 65 4.37 6.11 1.48
N ILE A 66 3.90 6.53 2.65
CA ILE A 66 2.61 7.15 2.91
C ILE A 66 2.81 8.11 4.08
N ASP A 67 2.32 9.36 3.98
CA ASP A 67 2.40 10.30 5.10
C ASP A 67 1.35 9.96 6.19
N PRO A 68 1.67 10.18 7.49
CA PRO A 68 0.79 9.80 8.61
C PRO A 68 -0.60 10.45 8.60
N VAL A 69 -0.75 11.57 7.89
CA VAL A 69 -2.03 12.28 7.77
C VAL A 69 -2.99 11.66 6.75
N ASN A 70 -2.47 10.74 5.92
CA ASN A 70 -3.24 10.13 4.84
C ASN A 70 -4.04 8.92 5.33
N ARG A 71 -5.08 8.61 4.60
CA ARG A 71 -5.92 7.44 4.87
C ARG A 71 -5.30 6.20 4.27
N VAL A 72 -5.53 5.08 4.94
CA VAL A 72 -5.21 3.74 4.43
C VAL A 72 -6.52 3.01 4.27
N VAL A 73 -6.91 2.77 3.02
CA VAL A 73 -8.13 2.05 2.67
C VAL A 73 -7.72 0.66 2.19
N VAL A 74 -8.30 -0.36 2.77
CA VAL A 74 -8.11 -1.75 2.36
C VAL A 74 -9.36 -2.24 1.65
N ALA A 75 -9.18 -2.78 0.44
CA ALA A 75 -10.23 -3.47 -0.30
C ALA A 75 -10.23 -4.95 0.11
N GLY A 76 -11.26 -5.36 0.84
CA GLY A 76 -11.42 -6.75 1.27
C GLY A 76 -12.17 -7.60 0.26
N ALA A 77 -12.00 -8.92 0.36
CA ALA A 77 -12.78 -9.89 -0.41
C ALA A 77 -12.71 -9.70 -1.94
N ASN A 78 -11.56 -9.26 -2.46
CA ASN A 78 -11.40 -8.90 -3.87
C ASN A 78 -10.78 -10.00 -4.75
N TYR A 79 -10.39 -11.13 -4.18
CA TYR A 79 -9.86 -12.28 -4.93
C TYR A 79 -10.85 -13.43 -4.81
N THR A 80 -11.68 -13.63 -5.86
CA THR A 80 -12.79 -14.60 -5.86
C THR A 80 -12.32 -16.03 -5.59
N LYS A 81 -11.16 -16.42 -6.14
CA LYS A 81 -10.59 -17.75 -5.93
C LYS A 81 -10.30 -17.99 -4.44
N HIS A 82 -9.62 -17.06 -3.79
CA HIS A 82 -9.31 -17.10 -2.37
C HIS A 82 -10.58 -17.16 -1.50
N LEU A 83 -11.58 -16.33 -1.82
CA LEU A 83 -12.87 -16.36 -1.12
C LEU A 83 -13.54 -17.72 -1.17
N LYS A 84 -13.54 -18.34 -2.34
CA LYS A 84 -14.21 -19.63 -2.56
C LYS A 84 -13.44 -20.79 -1.93
N GLU A 85 -12.11 -20.82 -2.09
CA GLU A 85 -11.25 -21.91 -1.60
C GLU A 85 -11.08 -21.89 -0.08
N ASP A 86 -10.88 -20.69 0.51
CA ASP A 86 -10.53 -20.59 1.93
C ASP A 86 -11.74 -20.29 2.84
N PHE A 87 -12.77 -19.66 2.31
CA PHE A 87 -13.95 -19.26 3.10
C PHE A 87 -15.26 -19.87 2.60
N GLY A 88 -15.27 -20.53 1.44
CA GLY A 88 -16.51 -21.06 0.84
C GLY A 88 -17.53 -19.97 0.45
N LEU A 89 -17.06 -18.73 0.26
CA LEU A 89 -17.89 -17.56 -0.02
C LEU A 89 -17.87 -17.23 -1.52
N GLU A 90 -18.99 -16.74 -2.03
CA GLU A 90 -19.06 -16.11 -3.35
C GLU A 90 -18.57 -14.66 -3.30
N ALA A 91 -18.13 -14.13 -4.45
CA ALA A 91 -17.75 -12.72 -4.54
C ALA A 91 -18.91 -11.80 -4.12
N PRO A 92 -18.67 -10.75 -3.32
CA PRO A 92 -19.70 -9.80 -2.98
C PRO A 92 -20.19 -9.07 -4.24
N SER A 93 -21.43 -8.56 -4.22
CA SER A 93 -22.05 -7.86 -5.36
C SER A 93 -21.49 -6.46 -5.63
N GLN A 94 -20.67 -5.93 -4.71
CA GLN A 94 -19.97 -4.66 -4.82
C GLN A 94 -18.66 -4.73 -4.02
N PRO A 95 -17.68 -3.83 -4.29
CA PRO A 95 -16.46 -3.76 -3.49
C PRO A 95 -16.75 -3.59 -2.01
N VAL A 96 -15.93 -4.21 -1.18
CA VAL A 96 -15.92 -4.06 0.28
C VAL A 96 -14.63 -3.33 0.65
N ALA A 97 -14.73 -2.25 1.42
CA ALA A 97 -13.57 -1.48 1.85
C ALA A 97 -13.71 -1.05 3.32
N PHE A 98 -12.57 -0.95 3.99
CA PHE A 98 -12.49 -0.45 5.37
C PHE A 98 -11.23 0.38 5.57
N LEU A 99 -11.20 1.17 6.64
CA LEU A 99 -10.04 1.97 7.02
C LEU A 99 -9.12 1.17 7.93
N LYS A 100 -7.82 1.19 7.62
CA LYS A 100 -6.77 0.67 8.47
C LYS A 100 -6.11 1.80 9.25
N ALA A 101 -5.81 1.57 10.53
CA ALA A 101 -5.08 2.54 11.34
C ALA A 101 -3.65 2.73 10.80
N TYR A 102 -3.19 3.98 10.69
CA TYR A 102 -1.82 4.26 10.26
C TYR A 102 -0.76 3.65 11.19
N GLY A 103 -1.05 3.55 12.50
CA GLY A 103 -0.16 2.93 13.49
C GLY A 103 0.17 1.46 13.21
N ALA A 104 -0.65 0.79 12.39
CA ALA A 104 -0.36 -0.58 11.94
C ALA A 104 0.80 -0.64 10.93
N LEU A 105 1.08 0.45 10.20
CA LEU A 105 2.07 0.45 9.14
C LEU A 105 3.50 0.47 9.66
N ILE A 106 4.36 -0.30 9.01
CA ILE A 106 5.82 -0.32 9.20
C ILE A 106 6.52 -0.30 7.85
N GLY A 107 7.77 0.14 7.83
CA GLY A 107 8.62 0.09 6.63
C GLY A 107 8.95 -1.33 6.21
N ALA A 108 9.41 -1.50 4.97
CA ALA A 108 9.66 -2.81 4.36
C ALA A 108 10.72 -3.67 5.11
N ASN A 109 11.63 -3.04 5.83
CA ASN A 109 12.70 -3.73 6.58
C ASN A 109 12.44 -3.79 8.09
N ASP A 110 11.30 -3.30 8.55
CA ASP A 110 10.93 -3.37 9.96
C ASP A 110 10.42 -4.75 10.35
N SER A 111 10.61 -5.09 11.63
CA SER A 111 10.05 -6.32 12.17
C SER A 111 8.56 -6.16 12.49
N ILE A 112 7.75 -7.11 12.05
CA ILE A 112 6.36 -7.25 12.46
C ILE A 112 6.35 -7.56 13.95
N ARG A 113 5.60 -6.77 14.72
CA ARG A 113 5.41 -7.01 16.13
C ARG A 113 4.25 -7.99 16.32
N PHE A 114 4.52 -9.16 16.91
CA PHE A 114 3.44 -10.11 17.20
C PHE A 114 2.53 -9.51 18.29
N PRO A 115 1.24 -9.26 18.02
CA PRO A 115 0.35 -8.64 18.98
C PRO A 115 -0.01 -9.60 20.10
N PRO A 116 -0.12 -9.14 21.37
CA PRO A 116 -0.46 -10.01 22.49
C PRO A 116 -1.93 -10.43 22.53
N LEU A 117 -2.76 -9.89 21.64
CA LEU A 117 -4.20 -10.13 21.59
C LEU A 117 -4.61 -11.27 20.65
N THR A 118 -3.66 -11.87 19.94
CA THR A 118 -3.93 -12.92 18.94
C THR A 118 -2.93 -14.07 19.08
N ASP A 119 -3.40 -15.26 18.77
CA ASP A 119 -2.56 -16.45 18.61
C ASP A 119 -2.48 -16.90 17.14
N GLU A 120 -3.26 -16.27 16.24
CA GLU A 120 -3.39 -16.66 14.83
C GLU A 120 -3.03 -15.50 13.89
N LEU A 121 -1.74 -15.09 13.88
CA LEU A 121 -1.24 -14.07 12.97
C LEU A 121 -0.94 -14.69 11.61
N ASP A 122 -1.50 -14.12 10.55
CA ASP A 122 -1.39 -14.58 9.18
C ASP A 122 -0.92 -13.49 8.24
N HIS A 123 -0.27 -13.87 7.14
CA HIS A 123 0.26 -12.96 6.13
C HIS A 123 -0.73 -12.76 4.98
N GLU A 124 -0.71 -11.58 4.35
CA GLU A 124 -1.47 -11.28 3.13
C GLU A 124 -0.65 -10.34 2.24
N VAL A 125 0.00 -10.89 1.19
CA VAL A 125 0.67 -10.03 0.20
C VAL A 125 -0.36 -9.32 -0.67
N GLU A 126 -0.21 -7.98 -0.79
CA GLU A 126 -1.15 -7.11 -1.45
C GLU A 126 -0.46 -6.12 -2.41
N LEU A 127 -1.17 -5.76 -3.49
CA LEU A 127 -0.84 -4.60 -4.28
C LEU A 127 -1.36 -3.34 -3.59
N VAL A 128 -0.50 -2.36 -3.37
CA VAL A 128 -0.87 -1.05 -2.81
C VAL A 128 -0.82 0.00 -3.92
N ALA A 129 -1.96 0.63 -4.21
CA ALA A 129 -2.04 1.80 -5.07
C ALA A 129 -1.94 3.08 -4.21
N VAL A 130 -1.00 3.95 -4.53
CA VAL A 130 -0.81 5.23 -3.83
C VAL A 130 -1.45 6.34 -4.65
N ILE A 131 -2.38 7.06 -4.03
CA ILE A 131 -3.10 8.17 -4.66
C ILE A 131 -2.25 9.44 -4.54
N GLY A 132 -2.02 10.11 -5.67
CA GLY A 132 -1.19 11.32 -5.73
C GLY A 132 -1.99 12.60 -5.85
N ARG A 133 -3.29 12.53 -6.09
CA ARG A 133 -4.21 13.68 -6.11
C ARG A 133 -5.61 13.29 -5.64
N ASN A 134 -6.26 14.17 -4.91
CA ASN A 134 -7.58 13.90 -4.32
C ASN A 134 -8.72 13.91 -5.34
N GLU A 135 -8.55 14.63 -6.44
CA GLU A 135 -9.55 14.71 -7.51
C GLU A 135 -9.47 13.46 -8.37
N VAL A 136 -10.53 12.67 -8.32
CA VAL A 136 -10.67 11.43 -9.11
C VAL A 136 -11.69 11.66 -10.20
N ASP A 137 -11.25 11.55 -11.46
CA ASP A 137 -12.16 11.50 -12.60
C ASP A 137 -12.85 10.13 -12.67
N PRO A 138 -14.17 10.03 -12.57
CA PRO A 138 -14.87 8.74 -12.68
C PRO A 138 -14.69 8.05 -14.03
N GLN A 139 -14.30 8.77 -15.09
CA GLN A 139 -14.05 8.22 -16.41
C GLN A 139 -12.60 7.68 -16.55
N ASP A 140 -11.67 8.20 -15.74
CA ASP A 140 -10.27 7.74 -15.66
C ASP A 140 -9.78 7.76 -14.20
N PRO A 141 -10.26 6.84 -13.35
CA PRO A 141 -9.88 6.81 -11.94
C PRO A 141 -8.38 6.58 -11.73
N LEU A 142 -7.75 5.82 -12.63
CA LEU A 142 -6.32 5.55 -12.57
C LEU A 142 -5.46 6.80 -12.79
N ALA A 143 -5.99 7.86 -13.38
CA ALA A 143 -5.29 9.14 -13.49
C ALA A 143 -4.98 9.79 -12.12
N SER A 144 -5.62 9.37 -11.03
CA SER A 144 -5.31 9.82 -9.68
C SER A 144 -4.19 9.01 -8.99
N VAL A 145 -3.83 7.87 -9.54
CA VAL A 145 -2.81 6.97 -8.98
C VAL A 145 -1.41 7.49 -9.30
N LEU A 146 -0.62 7.80 -8.28
CA LEU A 146 0.80 8.17 -8.38
C LEU A 146 1.65 6.96 -8.81
N GLY A 147 1.38 5.80 -8.25
CA GLY A 147 2.11 4.57 -8.51
C GLY A 147 1.73 3.45 -7.56
N TYR A 148 2.54 2.41 -7.56
CA TYR A 148 2.25 1.18 -6.85
C TYR A 148 3.41 0.77 -5.94
N THR A 149 3.08 0.08 -4.86
CA THR A 149 4.03 -0.58 -3.98
C THR A 149 3.43 -1.90 -3.48
N VAL A 150 4.17 -2.65 -2.67
CA VAL A 150 3.67 -3.89 -2.09
C VAL A 150 3.35 -3.68 -0.61
N GLY A 151 2.33 -4.37 -0.13
CA GLY A 151 1.97 -4.45 1.28
C GLY A 151 1.90 -5.90 1.76
N ASN A 152 2.03 -6.07 3.08
CA ASN A 152 1.68 -7.30 3.75
C ASN A 152 0.60 -6.98 4.79
N ASP A 153 -0.67 -7.21 4.43
CA ASP A 153 -1.85 -6.90 5.25
C ASP A 153 -2.04 -7.95 6.35
N VAL A 154 -1.04 -8.05 7.24
CA VAL A 154 -1.03 -9.03 8.31
C VAL A 154 -2.32 -8.98 9.11
N SER A 155 -2.90 -10.15 9.32
CA SER A 155 -4.24 -10.35 9.86
C SER A 155 -4.22 -11.28 11.07
N ALA A 156 -4.91 -10.88 12.13
CA ALA A 156 -5.21 -11.73 13.28
C ALA A 156 -6.50 -12.51 13.01
N ARG A 157 -6.39 -13.77 12.58
CA ARG A 157 -7.53 -14.56 12.09
C ARG A 157 -8.56 -14.88 13.14
N ASP A 158 -8.11 -15.18 14.36
CA ASP A 158 -8.97 -15.41 15.51
C ASP A 158 -9.83 -14.16 15.80
N LEU A 159 -9.22 -12.97 15.84
CA LEU A 159 -9.93 -11.71 16.06
C LEU A 159 -10.84 -11.35 14.87
N GLN A 160 -10.42 -11.67 13.65
CA GLN A 160 -11.25 -11.45 12.46
C GLN A 160 -12.57 -12.21 12.54
N ARG A 161 -12.55 -13.45 13.08
CA ARG A 161 -13.72 -14.32 13.20
C ARG A 161 -14.53 -14.10 14.47
N SER A 162 -13.93 -13.45 15.49
CA SER A 162 -14.51 -13.31 16.82
C SER A 162 -15.20 -11.97 17.07
N GLY A 163 -15.66 -11.30 16.04
CA GLY A 163 -16.41 -10.04 16.17
C GLY A 163 -17.62 -10.17 17.09
N PRO A 164 -18.18 -9.04 17.56
CA PRO A 164 -19.29 -9.04 18.50
C PRO A 164 -20.45 -9.91 18.00
N LYS A 165 -21.11 -10.60 18.93
CA LYS A 165 -22.24 -11.49 18.61
C LYS A 165 -23.30 -10.75 17.77
N GLY A 166 -23.61 -11.31 16.60
CA GLY A 166 -24.54 -10.73 15.63
C GLY A 166 -23.88 -9.86 14.56
N ILE A 167 -22.59 -9.48 14.69
CA ILE A 167 -21.83 -8.75 13.66
C ILE A 167 -20.90 -9.69 12.88
N GLY A 168 -20.30 -10.66 13.58
CA GLY A 168 -19.52 -11.75 12.94
C GLY A 168 -18.05 -11.46 12.77
N MET A 169 -17.66 -10.31 12.22
CA MET A 169 -16.27 -9.93 11.96
C MET A 169 -15.87 -8.65 12.69
N ASP A 170 -14.61 -8.57 13.15
CA ASP A 170 -14.00 -7.33 13.62
C ASP A 170 -12.73 -7.05 12.82
N LEU A 171 -12.89 -6.28 11.74
CA LEU A 171 -11.77 -5.94 10.84
C LEU A 171 -10.81 -4.92 11.48
N PHE A 172 -11.29 -4.08 12.40
CA PHE A 172 -10.41 -3.15 13.10
C PHE A 172 -9.47 -3.91 14.04
N ALA A 173 -10.00 -4.77 14.89
CA ALA A 173 -9.18 -5.58 15.79
C ALA A 173 -8.23 -6.51 15.03
N ALA A 174 -8.69 -7.08 13.92
CA ALA A 174 -7.91 -8.05 13.18
C ALA A 174 -6.77 -7.44 12.33
N LYS A 175 -6.96 -6.21 11.81
CA LYS A 175 -6.11 -5.66 10.74
C LYS A 175 -5.49 -4.29 11.06
N SER A 176 -5.74 -3.73 12.26
CA SER A 176 -5.23 -2.41 12.66
C SER A 176 -4.35 -2.44 13.91
N GLN A 177 -3.79 -3.60 14.25
CA GLN A 177 -2.88 -3.71 15.38
C GLN A 177 -1.54 -3.05 15.07
N ASP A 178 -0.98 -2.36 16.06
CA ASP A 178 0.23 -1.57 15.89
C ASP A 178 1.41 -2.40 15.36
N ARG A 179 2.10 -1.85 14.34
CA ARG A 179 3.34 -2.39 13.78
C ARG A 179 3.21 -3.81 13.22
N THR A 180 2.14 -4.08 12.48
CA THR A 180 1.89 -5.40 11.87
C THR A 180 1.94 -5.39 10.35
N THR A 181 1.70 -4.25 9.69
CA THR A 181 1.53 -4.18 8.23
C THR A 181 2.75 -3.56 7.55
N GLY A 182 3.58 -4.38 6.93
CA GLY A 182 4.72 -3.90 6.12
C GLY A 182 4.26 -3.27 4.81
N VAL A 183 4.74 -2.06 4.49
CA VAL A 183 4.44 -1.37 3.22
C VAL A 183 5.72 -0.76 2.64
N GLY A 184 6.01 -1.03 1.38
CA GLY A 184 7.17 -0.46 0.69
C GLY A 184 7.85 -1.47 -0.24
N PRO A 185 9.14 -1.31 -0.53
CA PRO A 185 10.08 -0.32 0.04
C PRO A 185 9.92 1.11 -0.51
N TRP A 186 9.36 1.26 -1.72
CA TRP A 186 9.13 2.53 -2.42
C TRP A 186 7.94 2.43 -3.35
N ILE A 187 7.44 3.56 -3.80
CA ILE A 187 6.45 3.64 -4.87
C ILE A 187 7.19 3.55 -6.21
N VAL A 188 6.74 2.66 -7.10
CA VAL A 188 7.08 2.70 -8.52
C VAL A 188 6.00 3.50 -9.22
N THR A 189 6.36 4.59 -9.87
CA THR A 189 5.38 5.49 -10.49
C THR A 189 4.61 4.82 -11.62
N ARG A 190 3.36 5.23 -11.81
CA ARG A 190 2.39 4.59 -12.72
C ARG A 190 2.88 4.51 -14.18
N ASP A 191 3.68 5.47 -14.62
CA ASP A 191 4.26 5.53 -15.97
C ASP A 191 5.20 4.35 -16.31
N GLU A 192 5.67 3.61 -15.29
CA GLU A 192 6.47 2.39 -15.49
C GLU A 192 5.62 1.14 -15.80
N PHE A 193 4.30 1.24 -15.76
CA PHE A 193 3.38 0.15 -16.03
C PHE A 193 2.62 0.39 -17.34
N PRO A 194 2.19 -0.68 -18.05
CA PRO A 194 1.27 -0.56 -19.17
C PRO A 194 -0.01 0.20 -18.79
N ALA A 195 -0.69 0.75 -19.78
CA ALA A 195 -1.97 1.39 -19.57
C ALA A 195 -2.99 0.42 -18.94
N GLY A 196 -3.84 0.95 -18.05
CA GLY A 196 -4.83 0.19 -17.30
C GLY A 196 -4.32 -0.27 -15.92
N SER A 197 -5.10 -1.12 -15.28
CA SER A 197 -4.72 -1.72 -13.99
C SER A 197 -3.53 -2.68 -14.16
N PRO A 198 -2.53 -2.63 -13.26
CA PRO A 198 -1.32 -3.43 -13.43
C PRO A 198 -1.60 -4.92 -13.30
N ARG A 199 -1.00 -5.72 -14.18
CA ARG A 199 -1.07 -7.18 -14.18
C ARG A 199 0.23 -7.75 -13.63
N LEU A 200 0.24 -8.10 -12.36
CA LEU A 200 1.43 -8.47 -11.60
C LEU A 200 1.22 -9.78 -10.84
N ARG A 201 2.25 -10.60 -10.80
CA ARG A 201 2.30 -11.74 -9.89
C ARG A 201 2.70 -11.23 -8.51
N LEU A 202 1.96 -11.63 -7.47
CA LEU A 202 2.23 -11.35 -6.07
C LEU A 202 2.67 -12.63 -5.38
N THR A 203 3.85 -12.62 -4.77
CA THR A 203 4.37 -13.78 -4.04
C THR A 203 4.82 -13.38 -2.65
N LEU A 204 4.63 -14.28 -1.69
CA LEU A 204 5.15 -14.13 -0.33
C LEU A 204 5.78 -15.44 0.12
N SER A 205 6.98 -15.33 0.69
CA SER A 205 7.68 -16.47 1.27
C SER A 205 7.97 -16.22 2.74
N VAL A 206 7.88 -17.26 3.54
CA VAL A 206 8.26 -17.28 4.97
C VAL A 206 9.38 -18.29 5.15
N ASN A 207 10.52 -17.86 5.67
CA ASN A 207 11.71 -18.70 5.87
C ASN A 207 12.18 -19.41 4.58
N GLY A 208 12.01 -18.74 3.42
CA GLY A 208 12.37 -19.30 2.11
C GLY A 208 11.32 -20.20 1.48
N GLU A 209 10.24 -20.53 2.19
CA GLU A 209 9.12 -21.31 1.66
C GLU A 209 8.03 -20.39 1.09
N LEU A 210 7.62 -20.67 -0.15
CA LEU A 210 6.54 -19.92 -0.81
C LEU A 210 5.20 -20.22 -0.11
N ARG A 211 4.55 -19.17 0.39
CA ARG A 211 3.28 -19.25 1.13
C ARG A 211 2.10 -18.65 0.39
N GLN A 212 2.33 -17.60 -0.40
CA GLN A 212 1.32 -17.04 -1.28
C GLN A 212 1.86 -16.89 -2.70
N ASP A 213 1.02 -17.18 -3.68
CA ASP A 213 1.27 -17.01 -5.10
C ASP A 213 -0.03 -16.67 -5.79
N GLY A 214 -0.21 -15.42 -6.11
CA GLY A 214 -1.42 -14.88 -6.72
C GLY A 214 -1.10 -13.93 -7.86
N HIS A 215 -2.13 -13.47 -8.55
CA HIS A 215 -1.98 -12.53 -9.65
C HIS A 215 -3.06 -11.45 -9.59
N THR A 216 -2.69 -10.20 -9.84
CA THR A 216 -3.65 -9.07 -9.77
C THR A 216 -4.75 -9.14 -10.83
N SER A 217 -4.59 -9.95 -11.88
CA SER A 217 -5.67 -10.24 -12.83
C SER A 217 -6.80 -11.12 -12.25
N ASP A 218 -6.60 -11.70 -11.07
CA ASP A 218 -7.58 -12.53 -10.39
C ASP A 218 -8.49 -11.70 -9.46
N MET A 219 -8.24 -10.39 -9.39
CA MET A 219 -9.12 -9.45 -8.69
C MET A 219 -10.49 -9.41 -9.35
N THR A 220 -11.53 -9.38 -8.52
CA THR A 220 -12.93 -9.21 -8.97
C THR A 220 -13.15 -7.79 -9.50
N TRP A 221 -12.67 -6.80 -8.78
CA TRP A 221 -12.64 -5.38 -9.19
C TRP A 221 -11.20 -4.93 -9.35
N ASP A 222 -10.90 -4.32 -10.47
CA ASP A 222 -9.58 -3.81 -10.74
C ASP A 222 -9.26 -2.54 -9.92
N VAL A 223 -8.00 -2.06 -9.99
CA VAL A 223 -7.57 -0.89 -9.22
C VAL A 223 -8.40 0.34 -9.57
N GLY A 224 -8.75 0.54 -10.85
CA GLY A 224 -9.55 1.70 -11.28
C GLY A 224 -10.95 1.66 -10.68
N GLU A 225 -11.61 0.50 -10.72
CA GLU A 225 -12.94 0.30 -10.13
C GLU A 225 -12.92 0.52 -8.62
N LEU A 226 -11.89 0.03 -7.92
CA LEU A 226 -11.73 0.25 -6.47
C LEU A 226 -11.50 1.73 -6.14
N VAL A 227 -10.65 2.43 -6.89
CA VAL A 227 -10.41 3.86 -6.71
C VAL A 227 -11.69 4.66 -6.94
N ALA A 228 -12.44 4.37 -8.01
CA ALA A 228 -13.74 5.00 -8.26
C ALA A 228 -14.74 4.73 -7.13
N PHE A 229 -14.80 3.48 -6.64
CA PHE A 229 -15.69 3.08 -5.55
C PHE A 229 -15.41 3.86 -4.26
N VAL A 230 -14.15 4.02 -3.90
CA VAL A 230 -13.74 4.77 -2.70
C VAL A 230 -14.00 6.26 -2.89
N ALA A 231 -13.60 6.85 -4.03
CA ALA A 231 -13.78 8.26 -4.33
C ALA A 231 -15.24 8.72 -4.31
N ALA A 232 -16.16 7.86 -4.75
CA ALA A 232 -17.60 8.14 -4.69
C ALA A 232 -18.17 8.21 -3.26
N ARG A 233 -17.40 7.80 -2.25
CA ARG A 233 -17.83 7.71 -0.84
C ARG A 233 -17.03 8.58 0.10
N SER A 234 -15.78 8.82 -0.20
CA SER A 234 -14.84 9.55 0.66
C SER A 234 -13.72 10.15 -0.16
N SER A 235 -13.26 11.35 0.21
CA SER A 235 -12.00 11.90 -0.34
C SER A 235 -10.79 11.03 0.05
N PHE A 236 -9.75 11.07 -0.76
CA PHE A 236 -8.46 10.46 -0.44
C PHE A 236 -7.60 11.34 0.44
#